data_f1bf8a68eea26358039a6be8b528586e
#
_entry.id   f1bf8a68eea26358039a6be8b528586e
#
_cell.length_a   1.000
_cell.length_b   1.000
_cell.length_c   1.000
_cell.angle_alpha   90.00
_cell.angle_beta   90.00
_cell.angle_gamma   90.00
#
_symmetry.space_group_name_H-M   'P 1'
#
loop_
_entity.id
_entity.type
_entity.pdbx_description
1 polymer ?
#
loop_
_entity_poly.entity_id
_entity_poly.type
_entity_poly.pdbx_seq_one_letter_code
_entity_poly.pdbx_strand_id
1 'polypeptide(L)'
;MAGIRKTGIAGLLLALIATMGGAQAADDKPLWEIGAGVAAFSFPSYRGSDQTNNFLLPVPHFTYHGDFLKADRHGIRGSIFDSDRLDLTVSAALSPPANSDDIAARSGMPDLKATFEIGPQIDLTLWRSANRARFVKLLLPVRAAFTVEGSPRDIGWVVHPKLNMDMTDIPGLAGWNLGLLAGPLYGDKRQHAYYYAVAPQYATAARPAYEAASGYAGMQYLAALSRRFPKYWVGAFVRYDNLSGAAFENSPLVRQKDYVAGGIAISWILGESSTRVKVDD
;
A
#
# COMPACT_ATOMS: atom_id res chain seq x y z
N MET A 1 25.56 20.15 -14.46
CA MET A 1 24.15 20.34 -14.88
C MET A 1 23.69 19.04 -15.53
N ALA A 2 23.10 18.15 -14.75
CA ALA A 2 22.57 16.88 -15.26
C ALA A 2 21.05 16.94 -15.09
N GLY A 3 20.33 17.02 -16.22
CA GLY A 3 18.88 17.06 -16.28
C GLY A 3 18.31 15.69 -15.91
N ILE A 4 17.69 15.59 -14.78
CA ILE A 4 16.97 14.41 -14.30
C ILE A 4 15.75 14.21 -15.20
N ARG A 5 15.74 13.15 -15.99
CA ARG A 5 14.53 12.69 -16.69
C ARG A 5 13.54 12.10 -15.68
N LYS A 6 12.63 12.91 -15.17
CA LYS A 6 11.56 12.56 -14.22
C LYS A 6 10.33 11.89 -14.86
N THR A 7 10.42 11.36 -16.06
CA THR A 7 9.25 10.97 -16.87
C THR A 7 8.74 9.52 -16.69
N GLY A 8 9.32 8.73 -15.79
CA GLY A 8 8.90 7.32 -15.63
C GLY A 8 8.14 6.98 -14.33
N ILE A 9 8.10 7.88 -13.36
CA ILE A 9 7.66 7.54 -11.99
C ILE A 9 6.15 7.76 -11.77
N ALA A 10 5.51 8.62 -12.57
CA ALA A 10 4.11 8.98 -12.37
C ALA A 10 3.12 7.82 -12.55
N GLY A 11 3.44 6.83 -13.37
CA GLY A 11 2.55 5.71 -13.63
C GLY A 11 2.50 4.64 -12.54
N LEU A 12 3.53 4.54 -11.73
CA LEU A 12 3.71 3.40 -10.82
C LEU A 12 3.18 3.62 -9.39
N LEU A 13 3.18 4.87 -8.93
CA LEU A 13 2.61 5.24 -7.62
C LEU A 13 1.08 5.26 -7.60
N LEU A 14 0.48 5.10 -8.76
CA LEU A 14 -0.96 5.21 -8.98
C LEU A 14 -1.80 4.14 -8.28
N ALA A 15 -1.28 2.97 -8.04
CA ALA A 15 -2.04 1.86 -7.46
C ALA A 15 -2.27 1.99 -5.94
N LEU A 16 -1.50 2.83 -5.24
CA LEU A 16 -1.63 2.98 -3.79
C LEU A 16 -2.75 3.95 -3.36
N ILE A 17 -3.26 4.79 -4.25
CA ILE A 17 -4.18 5.88 -3.89
C ILE A 17 -5.56 5.69 -4.47
N ALA A 18 -5.72 4.87 -5.48
CA ALA A 18 -6.98 4.73 -6.22
C ALA A 18 -8.18 4.24 -5.36
N THR A 19 -8.03 4.10 -4.03
CA THR A 19 -8.91 3.20 -3.31
C THR A 19 -9.57 3.70 -2.04
N MET A 20 -9.72 5.00 -1.86
CA MET A 20 -10.44 5.50 -0.70
C MET A 20 -11.75 6.21 -1.10
N GLY A 21 -12.65 5.50 -1.75
CA GLY A 21 -14.03 5.95 -2.01
C GLY A 21 -14.94 5.59 -0.84
N GLY A 22 -15.74 6.53 -0.36
CA GLY A 22 -16.64 6.32 0.76
C GLY A 22 -17.79 5.36 0.42
N ALA A 23 -18.09 4.41 1.30
CA ALA A 23 -19.33 3.64 1.24
C ALA A 23 -20.49 4.47 1.80
N GLN A 24 -21.52 4.64 1.00
CA GLN A 24 -22.83 5.03 1.44
C GLN A 24 -23.64 3.76 1.72
N ALA A 25 -24.48 3.77 2.77
CA ALA A 25 -25.34 2.63 3.06
C ALA A 25 -26.17 2.26 1.83
N ALA A 26 -26.16 1.00 1.42
CA ALA A 26 -27.01 0.32 0.42
C ALA A 26 -27.56 1.16 -0.76
N ASP A 27 -26.87 2.24 -1.13
CA ASP A 27 -27.23 3.06 -2.27
C ASP A 27 -26.58 2.50 -3.54
N ASP A 28 -27.32 2.49 -4.63
CA ASP A 28 -26.83 2.12 -5.95
C ASP A 28 -25.63 3.01 -6.32
N LYS A 29 -24.42 2.45 -6.31
CA LYS A 29 -23.21 3.17 -6.73
C LYS A 29 -23.05 3.13 -8.25
N PRO A 30 -22.42 4.16 -8.86
CA PRO A 30 -22.08 4.06 -10.27
C PRO A 30 -21.17 2.86 -10.52
N LEU A 31 -21.38 2.14 -11.63
CA LEU A 31 -20.54 1.02 -12.02
C LEU A 31 -19.06 1.43 -12.11
N TRP A 32 -18.81 2.65 -12.59
CA TRP A 32 -17.48 3.24 -12.62
C TRP A 32 -17.51 4.75 -12.42
N GLU A 33 -16.44 5.28 -11.83
CA GLU A 33 -16.12 6.71 -11.76
C GLU A 33 -14.69 6.93 -12.27
N ILE A 34 -14.47 7.99 -13.01
CA ILE A 34 -13.15 8.44 -13.46
C ILE A 34 -12.93 9.89 -13.08
N GLY A 35 -11.68 10.23 -12.84
CA GLY A 35 -11.32 11.59 -12.47
C GLY A 35 -9.82 11.79 -12.42
N ALA A 36 -9.42 12.94 -11.92
CA ALA A 36 -8.03 13.30 -11.70
C ALA A 36 -7.89 14.09 -10.40
N GLY A 37 -6.73 13.98 -9.80
CA GLY A 37 -6.46 14.65 -8.53
C GLY A 37 -4.99 14.94 -8.30
N VAL A 38 -4.71 15.39 -7.10
CA VAL A 38 -3.35 15.63 -6.60
C VAL A 38 -3.21 14.96 -5.25
N ALA A 39 -2.05 14.35 -5.02
CA ALA A 39 -1.72 13.75 -3.75
C ALA A 39 -0.33 14.14 -3.28
N ALA A 40 -0.21 14.37 -1.98
CA ALA A 40 1.06 14.62 -1.30
C ALA A 40 1.35 13.46 -0.34
N PHE A 41 2.58 12.94 -0.38
CA PHE A 41 3.03 11.80 0.43
C PHE A 41 4.37 12.07 1.05
N SER A 42 4.56 11.49 2.22
CA SER A 42 5.82 11.44 2.94
C SER A 42 6.10 10.01 3.38
N PHE A 43 7.17 9.41 2.83
CA PHE A 43 7.58 8.04 3.13
C PHE A 43 9.09 7.96 3.35
N PRO A 44 9.59 7.09 4.23
CA PRO A 44 11.00 6.75 4.25
C PRO A 44 11.42 6.11 2.92
N SER A 45 12.67 6.28 2.51
CA SER A 45 13.22 5.76 1.26
C SER A 45 13.04 4.23 1.12
N TYR A 46 13.10 3.52 2.23
CA TYR A 46 12.70 2.13 2.44
C TYR A 46 12.37 1.94 3.93
N ARG A 47 11.74 0.84 4.29
CA ARG A 47 11.43 0.55 5.70
C ARG A 47 12.72 0.41 6.51
N GLY A 48 12.89 1.26 7.53
CA GLY A 48 14.11 1.35 8.34
C GLY A 48 15.13 2.41 7.89
N SER A 49 14.86 3.14 6.80
CA SER A 49 15.64 4.32 6.41
C SER A 49 15.31 5.50 7.31
N ASP A 50 16.33 6.23 7.73
CA ASP A 50 16.23 7.52 8.43
C ASP A 50 16.03 8.71 7.48
N GLN A 51 16.02 8.46 6.18
CA GLN A 51 15.78 9.48 5.16
C GLN A 51 14.39 9.32 4.55
N THR A 52 13.69 10.43 4.47
CA THR A 52 12.28 10.52 4.02
C THR A 52 12.20 11.24 2.68
N ASN A 53 11.39 10.71 1.78
CA ASN A 53 11.06 11.32 0.50
C ASN A 53 9.65 11.93 0.56
N ASN A 54 9.52 13.14 0.04
CA ASN A 54 8.24 13.82 -0.12
C ASN A 54 7.87 13.89 -1.59
N PHE A 55 6.64 13.53 -1.89
CA PHE A 55 6.12 13.49 -3.26
C PHE A 55 4.88 14.37 -3.36
N LEU A 56 4.79 15.12 -4.45
CA LEU A 56 3.57 15.77 -4.90
C LEU A 56 3.29 15.29 -6.32
N LEU A 57 2.22 14.53 -6.49
CA LEU A 57 1.97 13.81 -7.74
C LEU A 57 0.54 14.03 -8.23
N PRO A 58 0.33 14.21 -9.53
CA PRO A 58 -0.99 14.04 -10.12
C PRO A 58 -1.40 12.56 -9.97
N VAL A 59 -2.65 12.33 -9.62
CA VAL A 59 -3.20 10.99 -9.45
C VAL A 59 -4.50 10.88 -10.25
N PRO A 60 -4.72 9.78 -11.00
CA PRO A 60 -6.03 9.49 -11.52
C PRO A 60 -6.94 9.05 -10.38
N HIS A 61 -8.20 9.33 -10.53
CA HIS A 61 -9.27 8.76 -9.76
C HIS A 61 -9.99 7.74 -10.62
N PHE A 62 -10.09 6.52 -10.12
CA PHE A 62 -10.82 5.45 -10.79
C PHE A 62 -11.47 4.56 -9.74
N THR A 63 -12.77 4.40 -9.84
CA THR A 63 -13.51 3.38 -9.10
C THR A 63 -14.26 2.49 -10.07
N TYR A 64 -14.37 1.22 -9.76
CA TYR A 64 -15.12 0.24 -10.56
C TYR A 64 -15.75 -0.80 -9.63
N HIS A 65 -17.04 -1.02 -9.81
CA HIS A 65 -17.86 -1.91 -8.99
C HIS A 65 -18.45 -3.05 -9.83
N GLY A 66 -17.60 -3.79 -10.55
CA GLY A 66 -18.03 -4.98 -11.29
C GLY A 66 -18.08 -6.22 -10.41
N ASP A 67 -18.71 -7.30 -10.93
CA ASP A 67 -18.89 -8.55 -10.20
C ASP A 67 -17.56 -9.28 -9.96
N PHE A 68 -16.70 -9.33 -10.97
CA PHE A 68 -15.41 -10.01 -10.90
C PHE A 68 -14.27 -9.07 -10.47
N LEU A 69 -14.20 -7.87 -11.06
CA LEU A 69 -13.17 -6.88 -10.77
C LEU A 69 -13.80 -5.74 -9.97
N LYS A 70 -13.24 -5.47 -8.81
CA LYS A 70 -13.58 -4.32 -7.97
C LYS A 70 -12.33 -3.45 -7.80
N ALA A 71 -12.45 -2.17 -8.06
CA ALA A 71 -11.42 -1.18 -7.78
C ALA A 71 -12.03 -0.11 -6.90
N ASP A 72 -11.70 -0.11 -5.64
CA ASP A 72 -12.28 0.77 -4.63
C ASP A 72 -11.27 1.06 -3.50
N ARG A 73 -11.74 1.59 -2.39
CA ARG A 73 -10.94 1.92 -1.19
C ARG A 73 -10.13 0.73 -0.62
N HIS A 74 -10.47 -0.52 -0.97
CA HIS A 74 -9.78 -1.73 -0.51
C HIS A 74 -8.70 -2.21 -1.50
N GLY A 75 -8.51 -1.51 -2.61
CA GLY A 75 -7.55 -1.84 -3.65
C GLY A 75 -8.22 -2.36 -4.93
N ILE A 76 -7.37 -2.79 -5.85
CA ILE A 76 -7.84 -3.53 -7.03
C ILE A 76 -7.92 -4.99 -6.60
N ARG A 77 -9.11 -5.56 -6.65
CA ARG A 77 -9.39 -6.94 -6.28
C ARG A 77 -10.07 -7.66 -7.42
N GLY A 78 -9.55 -8.82 -7.79
CA GLY A 78 -10.30 -9.79 -8.59
C GLY A 78 -10.98 -10.77 -7.63
N SER A 79 -12.31 -10.76 -7.53
CA SER A 79 -13.04 -11.75 -6.74
C SER A 79 -13.02 -13.07 -7.50
N ILE A 80 -12.33 -14.07 -6.96
CA ILE A 80 -12.28 -15.43 -7.53
C ILE A 80 -13.40 -16.27 -6.92
N PHE A 81 -13.71 -16.03 -5.67
CA PHE A 81 -14.78 -16.66 -4.91
C PHE A 81 -15.29 -15.68 -3.86
N ASP A 82 -16.59 -15.54 -3.75
CA ASP A 82 -17.27 -14.63 -2.84
C ASP A 82 -18.37 -15.39 -2.11
N SER A 83 -18.34 -15.33 -0.79
CA SER A 83 -19.38 -15.85 0.08
C SER A 83 -19.64 -14.88 1.23
N ASP A 84 -20.67 -15.13 2.04
CA ASP A 84 -21.05 -14.27 3.16
C ASP A 84 -19.90 -13.91 4.12
N ARG A 85 -18.89 -14.77 4.21
CA ARG A 85 -17.78 -14.60 5.19
C ARG A 85 -16.39 -14.81 4.64
N LEU A 86 -16.26 -15.45 3.49
CA LEU A 86 -14.95 -15.82 2.93
C LEU A 86 -14.88 -15.38 1.48
N ASP A 87 -13.91 -14.52 1.18
CA ASP A 87 -13.62 -14.08 -0.17
C ASP A 87 -12.19 -14.53 -0.54
N LEU A 88 -12.01 -15.07 -1.72
CA LEU A 88 -10.70 -15.30 -2.33
C LEU A 88 -10.46 -14.23 -3.39
N THR A 89 -9.43 -13.43 -3.17
CA THR A 89 -9.13 -12.26 -4.00
C THR A 89 -7.67 -12.26 -4.47
N VAL A 90 -7.32 -11.35 -5.35
CA VAL A 90 -5.93 -11.05 -5.72
C VAL A 90 -5.51 -9.76 -5.03
N SER A 91 -4.39 -9.81 -4.33
CA SER A 91 -3.76 -8.66 -3.67
C SER A 91 -2.56 -8.19 -4.46
N ALA A 92 -2.39 -6.89 -4.57
CA ALA A 92 -1.21 -6.28 -5.17
C ALA A 92 -0.67 -5.15 -4.28
N ALA A 93 0.65 -4.91 -4.36
CA ALA A 93 1.30 -3.78 -3.70
C ALA A 93 2.44 -3.24 -4.58
N LEU A 94 2.77 -1.97 -4.37
CA LEU A 94 3.84 -1.29 -5.10
C LEU A 94 4.74 -0.55 -4.10
N SER A 95 6.04 -0.50 -4.40
CA SER A 95 6.98 0.36 -3.68
C SER A 95 7.75 1.24 -4.67
N PRO A 96 7.93 2.53 -4.38
CA PRO A 96 8.68 3.42 -5.25
C PRO A 96 10.16 3.04 -5.30
N PRO A 97 10.89 3.43 -6.36
CA PRO A 97 12.32 3.28 -6.42
C PRO A 97 13.00 4.24 -5.45
N ALA A 98 14.22 3.90 -5.02
CA ALA A 98 15.08 4.79 -4.24
C ALA A 98 16.50 4.79 -4.82
N ASN A 99 17.03 5.99 -5.07
CA ASN A 99 18.40 6.18 -5.50
C ASN A 99 19.33 5.99 -4.29
N SER A 100 20.24 5.04 -4.35
CA SER A 100 21.14 4.71 -3.25
C SER A 100 22.15 5.83 -2.95
N ASP A 101 22.53 6.64 -3.91
CA ASP A 101 23.43 7.77 -3.68
C ASP A 101 22.77 8.92 -2.89
N ASP A 102 21.44 9.01 -2.93
CA ASP A 102 20.67 9.97 -2.13
C ASP A 102 20.42 9.45 -0.70
N ILE A 103 20.85 8.22 -0.37
CA ILE A 103 20.61 7.57 0.94
C ILE A 103 21.95 7.28 1.61
N ALA A 104 22.29 8.01 2.66
CA ALA A 104 23.58 7.91 3.34
C ALA A 104 23.96 6.46 3.73
N ALA A 105 23.01 5.68 4.23
CA ALA A 105 23.23 4.28 4.60
C ALA A 105 23.54 3.38 3.39
N ARG A 106 23.14 3.76 2.17
CA ARG A 106 23.27 2.97 0.95
C ARG A 106 24.23 3.53 -0.09
N SER A 107 24.86 4.67 0.18
CA SER A 107 25.77 5.34 -0.76
C SER A 107 26.80 4.37 -1.37
N GLY A 108 26.93 4.37 -2.69
CA GLY A 108 27.80 3.45 -3.45
C GLY A 108 27.25 2.02 -3.62
N MET A 109 26.03 1.73 -3.16
CA MET A 109 25.33 0.47 -3.43
C MET A 109 24.40 0.61 -4.66
N PRO A 110 23.96 -0.50 -5.27
CA PRO A 110 22.94 -0.45 -6.32
C PRO A 110 21.65 0.21 -5.84
N ASP A 111 21.00 0.95 -6.75
CA ASP A 111 19.67 1.52 -6.50
C ASP A 111 18.62 0.47 -6.19
N LEU A 112 17.68 0.83 -5.33
CA LEU A 112 16.45 0.08 -5.18
C LEU A 112 15.50 0.45 -6.33
N LYS A 113 15.24 -0.50 -7.20
CA LYS A 113 14.24 -0.33 -8.27
C LYS A 113 12.85 -0.29 -7.65
N ALA A 114 11.89 0.29 -8.35
CA ALA A 114 10.51 0.13 -7.97
C ALA A 114 10.15 -1.36 -7.91
N THR A 115 9.29 -1.75 -6.98
CA THR A 115 8.88 -3.14 -6.84
C THR A 115 7.37 -3.28 -6.94
N PHE A 116 6.97 -4.42 -7.45
CA PHE A 116 5.58 -4.84 -7.59
C PHE A 116 5.39 -6.18 -6.90
N GLU A 117 4.38 -6.29 -6.07
CA GLU A 117 4.01 -7.52 -5.40
C GLU A 117 2.61 -7.94 -5.85
N ILE A 118 2.40 -9.22 -6.10
CA ILE A 118 1.09 -9.78 -6.48
C ILE A 118 0.93 -11.19 -5.94
N GLY A 119 -0.29 -11.54 -5.58
CA GLY A 119 -0.62 -12.89 -5.16
C GLY A 119 -2.02 -13.05 -4.59
N PRO A 120 -2.41 -14.27 -4.23
CA PRO A 120 -3.72 -14.54 -3.64
C PRO A 120 -3.86 -13.89 -2.26
N GLN A 121 -5.09 -13.57 -1.92
CA GLN A 121 -5.49 -13.08 -0.60
C GLN A 121 -6.79 -13.73 -0.19
N ILE A 122 -6.83 -14.23 1.03
CA ILE A 122 -8.04 -14.69 1.69
C ILE A 122 -8.53 -13.55 2.59
N ASP A 123 -9.80 -13.16 2.42
CA ASP A 123 -10.48 -12.19 3.26
C ASP A 123 -11.55 -12.92 4.09
N LEU A 124 -11.38 -12.97 5.40
CA LEU A 124 -12.33 -13.59 6.30
C LEU A 124 -13.07 -12.51 7.10
N THR A 125 -14.37 -12.39 6.90
CA THR A 125 -15.24 -11.49 7.66
C THR A 125 -15.48 -12.07 9.06
N LEU A 126 -14.82 -11.48 10.06
CA LEU A 126 -14.94 -11.88 11.47
C LEU A 126 -16.22 -11.33 12.09
N TRP A 127 -16.56 -10.11 11.75
CA TRP A 127 -17.73 -9.42 12.28
C TRP A 127 -18.24 -8.37 11.30
N ARG A 128 -19.57 -8.19 11.28
CA ARG A 128 -20.25 -7.17 10.47
C ARG A 128 -21.44 -6.62 11.30
N SER A 129 -21.64 -5.30 11.29
CA SER A 129 -22.83 -4.69 11.89
C SER A 129 -24.09 -5.03 11.09
N ALA A 130 -25.27 -4.99 11.75
CA ALA A 130 -26.54 -5.29 11.10
C ALA A 130 -26.86 -4.36 9.92
N ASN A 131 -26.45 -3.09 10.02
CA ASN A 131 -26.62 -2.11 8.94
C ASN A 131 -25.48 -2.13 7.91
N ARG A 132 -24.56 -3.10 7.99
CA ARG A 132 -23.38 -3.26 7.10
C ARG A 132 -22.44 -2.04 7.05
N ALA A 133 -22.63 -1.03 7.92
CA ALA A 133 -21.80 0.17 7.95
C ALA A 133 -20.43 -0.04 8.64
N ARG A 134 -20.24 -1.17 9.29
CA ARG A 134 -18.98 -1.50 10.00
C ARG A 134 -18.67 -2.97 9.85
N PHE A 135 -17.41 -3.28 9.62
CA PHE A 135 -16.96 -4.67 9.60
C PHE A 135 -15.52 -4.80 10.08
N VAL A 136 -15.20 -6.01 10.51
CA VAL A 136 -13.85 -6.44 10.86
C VAL A 136 -13.52 -7.67 10.01
N LYS A 137 -12.43 -7.59 9.23
CA LYS A 137 -11.94 -8.69 8.41
C LYS A 137 -10.51 -9.08 8.82
N LEU A 138 -10.21 -10.36 8.73
CA LEU A 138 -8.85 -10.85 8.70
C LEU A 138 -8.44 -11.02 7.23
N LEU A 139 -7.39 -10.34 6.83
CA LEU A 139 -6.83 -10.38 5.48
C LEU A 139 -5.52 -11.16 5.49
N LEU A 140 -5.39 -12.15 4.62
CA LEU A 140 -4.23 -13.06 4.55
C LEU A 140 -3.62 -13.04 3.14
N PRO A 141 -2.94 -11.96 2.72
CA PRO A 141 -2.24 -11.91 1.44
C PRO A 141 -0.92 -12.69 1.51
N VAL A 142 -0.64 -13.42 0.43
CA VAL A 142 0.67 -14.03 0.13
C VAL A 142 1.07 -13.55 -1.26
N ARG A 143 2.14 -12.76 -1.36
CA ARG A 143 2.52 -12.08 -2.60
C ARG A 143 3.95 -12.42 -3.01
N ALA A 144 4.15 -12.73 -4.28
CA ALA A 144 5.46 -12.74 -4.92
C ALA A 144 5.86 -11.30 -5.27
N ALA A 145 7.11 -10.94 -5.04
CA ALA A 145 7.65 -9.61 -5.25
C ALA A 145 8.63 -9.58 -6.41
N PHE A 146 8.54 -8.58 -7.28
CA PHE A 146 9.35 -8.41 -8.47
C PHE A 146 9.84 -6.97 -8.59
N THR A 147 11.01 -6.78 -9.20
CA THR A 147 11.46 -5.44 -9.62
C THR A 147 10.68 -4.98 -10.86
N VAL A 148 10.44 -3.66 -10.95
CA VAL A 148 9.83 -3.04 -12.14
C VAL A 148 10.94 -2.44 -12.99
N GLU A 149 11.42 -3.21 -13.94
CA GLU A 149 12.46 -2.86 -14.92
C GLU A 149 12.21 -3.63 -16.22
N GLY A 150 13.00 -3.38 -17.27
CA GLY A 150 12.80 -4.02 -18.58
C GLY A 150 12.82 -5.56 -18.55
N SER A 151 13.50 -6.15 -17.56
CA SER A 151 13.45 -7.58 -17.24
C SER A 151 13.16 -7.75 -15.76
N PRO A 152 11.90 -7.95 -15.36
CA PRO A 152 11.51 -8.09 -13.95
C PRO A 152 12.28 -9.24 -13.29
N ARG A 153 12.83 -8.99 -12.11
CA ARG A 153 13.51 -10.01 -11.31
C ARG A 153 12.66 -10.36 -10.11
N ASP A 154 12.50 -11.64 -9.86
CA ASP A 154 11.91 -12.14 -8.62
C ASP A 154 12.83 -11.76 -7.44
N ILE A 155 12.28 -11.07 -6.46
CA ILE A 155 12.95 -10.66 -5.22
C ILE A 155 12.37 -11.35 -3.98
N GLY A 156 11.54 -12.38 -4.16
CA GLY A 156 11.05 -13.24 -3.09
C GLY A 156 9.58 -13.07 -2.75
N TRP A 157 9.21 -13.41 -1.51
CA TRP A 157 7.83 -13.48 -1.05
C TRP A 157 7.59 -12.64 0.18
N VAL A 158 6.37 -12.08 0.25
CA VAL A 158 5.85 -11.32 1.38
C VAL A 158 4.53 -11.91 1.83
N VAL A 159 4.40 -12.12 3.14
CA VAL A 159 3.15 -12.51 3.81
C VAL A 159 2.79 -11.42 4.80
N HIS A 160 1.55 -10.91 4.76
CA HIS A 160 1.12 -9.81 5.60
C HIS A 160 -0.27 -10.06 6.19
N PRO A 161 -0.41 -10.99 7.16
CA PRO A 161 -1.66 -11.15 7.88
C PRO A 161 -2.04 -9.83 8.55
N LYS A 162 -3.27 -9.37 8.36
CA LYS A 162 -3.70 -8.10 8.92
C LYS A 162 -5.16 -8.12 9.33
N LEU A 163 -5.43 -7.55 10.49
CA LEU A 163 -6.77 -7.21 10.91
C LEU A 163 -7.14 -5.88 10.28
N ASN A 164 -8.27 -5.84 9.61
CA ASN A 164 -8.82 -4.66 8.97
C ASN A 164 -10.18 -4.33 9.57
N MET A 165 -10.38 -3.09 9.98
CA MET A 165 -11.65 -2.57 10.45
C MET A 165 -12.05 -1.38 9.59
N ASP A 166 -13.25 -1.43 9.04
CA ASP A 166 -13.82 -0.33 8.27
C ASP A 166 -15.11 0.17 8.92
N MET A 167 -15.26 1.49 8.95
CA MET A 167 -16.47 2.18 9.35
C MET A 167 -16.86 3.15 8.25
N THR A 168 -18.08 3.01 7.77
CA THR A 168 -18.70 4.01 6.90
C THR A 168 -19.62 4.89 7.74
N ASP A 169 -19.67 6.15 7.38
CA ASP A 169 -20.52 7.15 8.07
C ASP A 169 -20.27 7.20 9.59
N ILE A 170 -19.08 7.69 9.96
CA ILE A 170 -18.63 7.74 11.35
C ILE A 170 -19.64 8.53 12.21
N PRO A 171 -20.07 8.02 13.37
CA PRO A 171 -20.96 8.75 14.27
C PRO A 171 -20.44 10.15 14.62
N GLY A 172 -21.21 11.18 14.36
CA GLY A 172 -20.83 12.58 14.56
C GLY A 172 -20.02 13.21 13.42
N LEU A 173 -19.62 12.43 12.40
CA LEU A 173 -18.88 12.88 11.22
C LEU A 173 -19.55 12.32 9.96
N ALA A 174 -20.78 12.74 9.70
CA ALA A 174 -21.59 12.22 8.59
C ALA A 174 -20.86 12.27 7.24
N GLY A 175 -20.90 11.16 6.50
CA GLY A 175 -20.24 10.99 5.21
C GLY A 175 -18.73 10.75 5.27
N TRP A 176 -18.12 10.68 6.45
CA TRP A 176 -16.71 10.28 6.59
C TRP A 176 -16.58 8.78 6.84
N ASN A 177 -15.55 8.19 6.25
CA ASN A 177 -15.21 6.77 6.37
C ASN A 177 -13.84 6.63 7.01
N LEU A 178 -13.72 5.69 7.95
CA LEU A 178 -12.49 5.35 8.63
C LEU A 178 -12.12 3.90 8.33
N GLY A 179 -10.88 3.69 7.89
CA GLY A 179 -10.24 2.39 7.78
C GLY A 179 -9.09 2.28 8.77
N LEU A 180 -9.06 1.20 9.54
CA LEU A 180 -7.95 0.87 10.44
C LEU A 180 -7.39 -0.49 10.04
N LEU A 181 -6.06 -0.60 10.04
CA LEU A 181 -5.38 -1.82 9.68
C LEU A 181 -4.19 -2.04 10.61
N ALA A 182 -4.02 -3.27 11.07
CA ALA A 182 -2.85 -3.66 11.85
C ALA A 182 -2.44 -5.10 11.52
N GLY A 183 -1.13 -5.35 11.39
CA GLY A 183 -0.65 -6.70 11.15
C GLY A 183 0.86 -6.82 11.05
N PRO A 184 1.40 -8.03 11.36
CA PRO A 184 2.80 -8.36 11.16
C PRO A 184 3.10 -8.59 9.68
N LEU A 185 4.32 -8.27 9.28
CA LEU A 185 4.87 -8.63 7.98
C LEU A 185 5.91 -9.73 8.15
N TYR A 186 5.99 -10.58 7.13
CA TYR A 186 7.01 -11.62 7.01
C TYR A 186 7.55 -11.60 5.58
N GLY A 187 8.86 -11.84 5.44
CA GLY A 187 9.52 -11.96 4.14
C GLY A 187 10.45 -13.16 4.09
N ASP A 188 10.71 -13.66 2.89
CA ASP A 188 11.75 -14.65 2.69
C ASP A 188 13.15 -14.02 2.66
N LYS A 189 14.19 -14.86 2.60
CA LYS A 189 15.60 -14.39 2.58
C LYS A 189 15.87 -13.47 1.39
N ARG A 190 15.29 -13.72 0.21
CA ARG A 190 15.51 -12.92 -0.99
C ARG A 190 14.90 -11.52 -0.86
N GLN A 191 13.67 -11.46 -0.36
CA GLN A 191 12.96 -10.20 -0.14
C GLN A 191 13.69 -9.33 0.88
N HIS A 192 14.13 -9.90 2.00
CA HIS A 192 14.92 -9.18 2.99
C HIS A 192 16.30 -8.80 2.47
N ALA A 193 16.97 -9.67 1.70
CA ALA A 193 18.29 -9.38 1.12
C ALA A 193 18.23 -8.24 0.11
N TYR A 194 17.16 -8.12 -0.66
CA TYR A 194 16.99 -7.02 -1.62
C TYR A 194 17.10 -5.64 -0.96
N TYR A 195 16.56 -5.48 0.25
CA TYR A 195 16.56 -4.21 0.96
C TYR A 195 17.70 -4.07 1.97
N TYR A 196 18.10 -5.16 2.63
CA TYR A 196 18.88 -5.10 3.87
C TYR A 196 20.23 -5.83 3.82
N ALA A 197 20.54 -6.60 2.77
CA ALA A 197 21.86 -7.21 2.63
C ALA A 197 22.92 -6.19 2.22
N VAL A 198 24.14 -6.38 2.75
CA VAL A 198 25.35 -5.65 2.35
C VAL A 198 26.34 -6.68 1.85
N ALA A 199 26.52 -6.75 0.53
CA ALA A 199 27.53 -7.65 -0.06
C ALA A 199 28.94 -7.16 0.27
N PRO A 200 29.96 -8.06 0.38
CA PRO A 200 31.31 -7.72 0.79
C PRO A 200 31.94 -6.55 0.02
N GLN A 201 31.69 -6.45 -1.29
CA GLN A 201 32.21 -5.36 -2.12
C GLN A 201 31.64 -3.97 -1.79
N TYR A 202 30.52 -3.90 -1.05
CA TYR A 202 29.90 -2.66 -0.59
C TYR A 202 30.13 -2.41 0.91
N ALA A 203 30.87 -3.32 1.57
CA ALA A 203 31.15 -3.18 2.99
C ALA A 203 32.15 -2.03 3.25
N THR A 204 31.92 -1.32 4.36
CA THR A 204 32.82 -0.28 4.87
C THR A 204 32.94 -0.46 6.39
N ALA A 205 33.86 0.27 7.04
CA ALA A 205 33.98 0.25 8.49
C ALA A 205 32.66 0.64 9.21
N ALA A 206 31.88 1.57 8.64
CA ALA A 206 30.60 2.02 9.20
C ALA A 206 29.41 1.18 8.71
N ARG A 207 29.59 0.39 7.68
CA ARG A 207 28.56 -0.48 7.06
C ARG A 207 29.17 -1.86 6.79
N PRO A 208 29.27 -2.74 7.79
CA PRO A 208 29.83 -4.08 7.62
C PRO A 208 28.98 -4.93 6.66
N ALA A 209 29.59 -5.98 6.10
CA ALA A 209 28.86 -6.97 5.32
C ALA A 209 27.76 -7.60 6.17
N TYR A 210 26.59 -7.83 5.56
CA TYR A 210 25.43 -8.36 6.26
C TYR A 210 24.61 -9.26 5.34
N GLU A 211 24.27 -10.45 5.82
CA GLU A 211 23.31 -11.36 5.17
C GLU A 211 21.97 -11.29 5.89
N ALA A 212 20.92 -10.97 5.14
CA ALA A 212 19.57 -10.97 5.67
C ALA A 212 19.01 -12.40 5.78
N ALA A 213 18.26 -12.66 6.86
CA ALA A 213 17.51 -13.89 7.06
C ALA A 213 16.04 -13.73 6.70
N SER A 214 15.35 -14.84 6.41
CA SER A 214 13.88 -14.88 6.31
C SER A 214 13.24 -14.76 7.69
N GLY A 215 11.98 -14.31 7.74
CA GLY A 215 11.20 -14.28 8.97
C GLY A 215 10.36 -13.02 9.15
N TYR A 216 10.12 -12.70 10.41
CA TYR A 216 9.37 -11.52 10.80
C TYR A 216 10.03 -10.24 10.30
N ALA A 217 9.23 -9.33 9.75
CA ALA A 217 9.67 -8.08 9.12
C ALA A 217 9.07 -6.83 9.80
N GLY A 218 8.55 -6.98 11.01
CA GLY A 218 7.97 -5.87 11.78
C GLY A 218 6.46 -5.82 11.74
N MET A 219 5.91 -4.88 12.52
CA MET A 219 4.47 -4.56 12.57
C MET A 219 4.17 -3.32 11.74
N GLN A 220 2.98 -3.31 11.16
CA GLN A 220 2.44 -2.15 10.46
C GLN A 220 1.06 -1.81 11.01
N TYR A 221 0.83 -0.52 11.23
CA TYR A 221 -0.46 0.05 11.60
C TYR A 221 -0.79 1.16 10.62
N LEU A 222 -2.04 1.21 10.19
CA LEU A 222 -2.51 2.24 9.28
C LEU A 222 -3.89 2.73 9.71
N ALA A 223 -4.08 4.04 9.69
CA ALA A 223 -5.39 4.67 9.80
C ALA A 223 -5.61 5.54 8.57
N ALA A 224 -6.77 5.41 7.97
CA ALA A 224 -7.16 6.16 6.78
C ALA A 224 -8.53 6.78 6.97
N LEU A 225 -8.68 8.04 6.59
CA LEU A 225 -9.92 8.81 6.67
C LEU A 225 -10.25 9.35 5.30
N SER A 226 -11.51 9.21 4.87
CA SER A 226 -11.91 9.70 3.56
C SER A 226 -13.34 10.16 3.53
N ARG A 227 -13.66 11.05 2.57
CA ARG A 227 -15.02 11.49 2.29
C ARG A 227 -15.20 11.75 0.80
N ARG A 228 -16.31 11.23 0.26
CA ARG A 228 -16.77 11.55 -1.10
C ARG A 228 -17.81 12.65 -1.04
N PHE A 229 -17.58 13.69 -1.80
CA PHE A 229 -18.51 14.78 -2.07
C PHE A 229 -19.09 14.61 -3.50
N PRO A 230 -20.16 15.32 -3.88
CA PRO A 230 -20.80 15.10 -5.19
C PRO A 230 -19.85 15.23 -6.40
N LYS A 231 -18.82 16.07 -6.32
CA LYS A 231 -17.91 16.34 -7.45
C LYS A 231 -16.43 16.06 -7.15
N TYR A 232 -16.08 15.72 -5.92
CA TYR A 232 -14.70 15.46 -5.54
C TYR A 232 -14.65 14.50 -4.36
N TRP A 233 -13.49 13.91 -4.18
CA TRP A 233 -13.15 13.02 -3.08
C TRP A 233 -11.93 13.56 -2.36
N VAL A 234 -11.88 13.42 -1.04
CA VAL A 234 -10.72 13.71 -0.21
C VAL A 234 -10.35 12.50 0.63
N GLY A 235 -9.06 12.31 0.86
CA GLY A 235 -8.56 11.25 1.72
C GLY A 235 -7.24 11.62 2.35
N ALA A 236 -7.01 11.03 3.52
CA ALA A 236 -5.75 11.11 4.24
C ALA A 236 -5.45 9.77 4.89
N PHE A 237 -4.18 9.45 5.05
CA PHE A 237 -3.77 8.30 5.85
C PHE A 237 -2.52 8.61 6.65
N VAL A 238 -2.36 7.88 7.75
CA VAL A 238 -1.14 7.77 8.52
C VAL A 238 -0.80 6.30 8.69
N ARG A 239 0.47 5.94 8.50
CA ARG A 239 1.01 4.61 8.72
C ARG A 239 2.17 4.67 9.68
N TYR A 240 2.13 3.83 10.68
CA TYR A 240 3.21 3.60 11.62
C TYR A 240 3.77 2.20 11.41
N ASP A 241 5.08 2.10 11.27
CA ASP A 241 5.82 0.84 11.14
C ASP A 241 6.79 0.70 12.32
N ASN A 242 6.85 -0.50 12.91
CA ASN A 242 7.80 -0.87 13.93
C ASN A 242 8.57 -2.12 13.48
N LEU A 243 9.89 -2.02 13.42
CA LEU A 243 10.80 -3.06 12.96
C LEU A 243 11.50 -3.80 14.11
N SER A 244 11.15 -3.52 15.37
CA SER A 244 11.74 -4.21 16.52
C SER A 244 11.49 -5.71 16.42
N GLY A 245 12.54 -6.51 16.58
CA GLY A 245 12.49 -7.96 16.43
C GLY A 245 12.47 -8.46 14.99
N ALA A 246 12.56 -7.59 13.98
CA ALA A 246 12.64 -8.01 12.58
C ALA A 246 13.89 -8.87 12.33
N ALA A 247 13.78 -9.89 11.47
CA ALA A 247 14.88 -10.80 11.13
C ALA A 247 16.12 -10.08 10.57
N PHE A 248 15.95 -8.86 10.11
CA PHE A 248 16.99 -7.97 9.56
C PHE A 248 17.27 -6.74 10.45
N GLU A 249 16.77 -6.71 11.68
CA GLU A 249 16.87 -5.54 12.58
C GLU A 249 18.31 -5.09 12.83
N ASN A 250 19.26 -6.02 12.77
CA ASN A 250 20.70 -5.76 12.97
C ASN A 250 21.44 -5.38 11.68
N SER A 251 20.75 -5.24 10.54
CA SER A 251 21.38 -4.75 9.32
C SER A 251 21.89 -3.31 9.51
N PRO A 252 23.10 -2.98 9.02
CA PRO A 252 23.59 -1.61 9.05
C PRO A 252 22.76 -0.65 8.18
N LEU A 253 21.86 -1.19 7.35
CA LEU A 253 20.90 -0.41 6.56
C LEU A 253 19.62 -0.07 7.34
N VAL A 254 19.38 -0.68 8.51
CA VAL A 254 18.28 -0.29 9.41
C VAL A 254 18.78 0.83 10.32
N ARG A 255 18.43 2.07 9.96
CA ARG A 255 18.87 3.28 10.67
C ARG A 255 17.87 3.73 11.74
N GLN A 256 16.61 3.35 11.58
CA GLN A 256 15.54 3.56 12.56
C GLN A 256 14.59 2.37 12.56
N LYS A 257 14.10 2.02 13.75
CA LYS A 257 13.15 0.90 13.91
C LYS A 257 11.71 1.34 13.87
N ASP A 258 11.45 2.60 14.15
CA ASP A 258 10.12 3.19 14.17
C ASP A 258 10.05 4.35 13.20
N TYR A 259 8.99 4.41 12.41
CA TYR A 259 8.76 5.56 11.56
C TYR A 259 7.27 5.74 11.25
N VAL A 260 6.93 6.98 10.90
CA VAL A 260 5.61 7.37 10.44
C VAL A 260 5.70 7.74 8.97
N ALA A 261 4.76 7.25 8.18
CA ALA A 261 4.52 7.66 6.81
C ALA A 261 3.09 8.17 6.70
N GLY A 262 2.80 9.01 5.72
CA GLY A 262 1.45 9.52 5.56
C GLY A 262 1.24 10.22 4.23
N GLY A 263 -0.01 10.56 3.97
CA GLY A 263 -0.37 11.29 2.77
C GLY A 263 -1.78 11.83 2.82
N ILE A 264 -2.01 12.81 1.95
CA ILE A 264 -3.32 13.42 1.70
C ILE A 264 -3.57 13.46 0.19
N ALA A 265 -4.81 13.35 -0.21
CA ALA A 265 -5.19 13.44 -1.61
C ALA A 265 -6.54 14.14 -1.76
N ILE A 266 -6.69 14.84 -2.88
CA ILE A 266 -7.96 15.35 -3.38
C ILE A 266 -8.07 14.95 -4.85
N SER A 267 -9.24 14.46 -5.26
CA SER A 267 -9.52 14.14 -6.66
C SER A 267 -10.88 14.64 -7.08
N TRP A 268 -10.98 15.15 -8.30
CA TRP A 268 -12.23 15.58 -8.93
C TRP A 268 -12.79 14.45 -9.77
N ILE A 269 -14.08 14.21 -9.63
CA ILE A 269 -14.82 13.22 -10.42
C ILE A 269 -15.25 13.91 -11.69
N LEU A 270 -14.71 13.46 -12.83
CA LEU A 270 -14.91 14.08 -14.15
C LEU A 270 -15.98 13.33 -14.96
N GLY A 271 -16.24 12.06 -14.64
CA GLY A 271 -17.25 11.23 -15.26
C GLY A 271 -17.65 10.06 -14.38
N GLU A 272 -18.90 9.66 -14.50
CA GLU A 272 -19.42 8.46 -13.82
C GLU A 272 -20.40 7.71 -14.72
N SER A 273 -20.57 6.41 -14.48
CA SER A 273 -21.53 5.56 -15.18
C SER A 273 -22.95 5.97 -14.84
N SER A 274 -23.82 5.96 -15.85
CA SER A 274 -25.28 6.01 -15.65
C SER A 274 -25.83 4.69 -15.08
N THR A 275 -25.11 3.58 -15.30
CA THR A 275 -25.45 2.29 -14.71
C THR A 275 -25.14 2.30 -13.24
N ARG A 276 -26.12 1.97 -12.41
CA ARG A 276 -25.97 1.83 -10.96
C ARG A 276 -25.94 0.35 -10.59
N VAL A 277 -25.10 0.00 -9.64
CA VAL A 277 -24.94 -1.36 -9.13
C VAL A 277 -25.08 -1.36 -7.61
N LYS A 278 -25.73 -2.39 -7.10
CA LYS A 278 -25.74 -2.62 -5.64
C LYS A 278 -24.39 -3.17 -5.24
N VAL A 279 -23.73 -2.48 -4.35
CA VAL A 279 -22.43 -2.93 -3.83
C VAL A 279 -22.67 -3.48 -2.43
N ASP A 280 -22.56 -4.80 -2.30
CA ASP A 280 -22.46 -5.45 -1.01
C ASP A 280 -21.02 -5.27 -0.51
N ASP A 281 -20.83 -4.25 0.33
CA ASP A 281 -19.53 -3.99 1.00
C ASP A 281 -19.34 -4.91 2.21
#